data_d4e267358aa7d798f491ea4d60f27b13
#
_entry.id   d4e267358aa7d798f491ea4d60f27b13
#
_cell.length_a   1.000
_cell.length_b   1.000
_cell.length_c   1.000
_cell.angle_alpha   90.00
_cell.angle_beta   90.00
_cell.angle_gamma   90.00
#
_symmetry.space_group_name_H-M   'P 1'
#
loop_
_entity.id
_entity.type
_entity.pdbx_description
1 polymer ?
#
loop_
_entity_poly.entity_id
_entity_poly.type
_entity_poly.pdbx_seq_one_letter_code
_entity_poly.pdbx_strand_id
1 'polypeptide(L)'
;MDLRRFGPLPLVLLGLLAAACAGGPGGPSLTGTVWILSSLDGEAPMTGTTITAELDTRGNLGGTSGCNSYGAQYQVSDSSMTIGPTSGTLMACAQAVMSQETAFLAALGATTSYAISGDQLTLEDSSGDTRLVFEAQSRALSGSSWTVLSYNTGQRAVASTINGTKITADFGEDRQLTGNAGCNEYFASYQISADSITIGAPSATRMFCSEPEGVMDQEAQYLAALQTAATYSLEGNALEFRTADGALAVTFQQAAP
;
A
#
# COMPACT_ATOMS: atom_id res chain seq x y z
N MET A 1 9.10 82.41 -14.86
CA MET A 1 9.96 81.40 -15.49
C MET A 1 10.19 80.30 -14.49
N ASP A 2 9.29 79.31 -14.45
CA ASP A 2 9.38 78.19 -13.52
C ASP A 2 9.27 76.89 -14.32
N LEU A 3 10.45 76.19 -14.40
CA LEU A 3 10.53 74.88 -15.00
C LEU A 3 10.02 73.82 -14.01
N ARG A 4 8.84 73.25 -14.31
CA ARG A 4 8.35 72.06 -13.57
C ARG A 4 9.03 70.82 -14.10
N ARG A 5 9.79 70.13 -13.23
CA ARG A 5 10.42 68.85 -13.46
C ARG A 5 9.36 67.76 -13.35
N PHE A 6 9.16 66.98 -14.42
CA PHE A 6 8.42 65.71 -14.43
C PHE A 6 9.38 64.64 -13.97
N GLY A 7 9.07 64.00 -12.81
CA GLY A 7 9.76 62.82 -12.37
C GLY A 7 9.20 61.53 -13.03
N PRO A 8 10.00 60.51 -13.24
CA PRO A 8 9.53 59.27 -13.84
C PRO A 8 8.69 58.45 -12.85
N LEU A 9 7.55 57.94 -13.36
CA LEU A 9 6.69 56.97 -12.69
C LEU A 9 7.42 55.62 -12.57
N PRO A 10 7.39 54.92 -11.42
CA PRO A 10 7.90 53.60 -11.34
C PRO A 10 6.93 52.59 -11.98
N LEU A 11 7.42 51.84 -12.96
CA LEU A 11 6.75 50.70 -13.59
C LEU A 11 6.71 49.55 -12.54
N VAL A 12 5.53 49.30 -11.97
CA VAL A 12 5.33 48.12 -11.11
C VAL A 12 5.17 46.88 -12.00
N LEU A 13 6.24 46.10 -12.13
CA LEU A 13 6.16 44.76 -12.71
C LEU A 13 5.42 43.84 -11.76
N LEU A 14 4.17 43.54 -12.08
CA LEU A 14 3.40 42.46 -11.41
C LEU A 14 3.96 41.13 -11.88
N GLY A 15 4.90 40.53 -11.13
CA GLY A 15 5.35 39.17 -11.35
C GLY A 15 4.22 38.20 -11.04
N LEU A 16 3.68 37.51 -12.04
CA LEU A 16 2.91 36.29 -11.83
C LEU A 16 3.84 35.23 -11.23
N LEU A 17 3.68 35.00 -9.94
CA LEU A 17 4.19 33.78 -9.30
C LEU A 17 3.34 32.61 -9.80
N ALA A 18 3.83 31.88 -10.78
CA ALA A 18 3.37 30.55 -11.06
C ALA A 18 3.73 29.68 -9.82
N ALA A 19 2.71 29.37 -8.99
CA ALA A 19 2.86 28.38 -7.96
C ALA A 19 3.03 27.02 -8.64
N ALA A 20 4.28 26.61 -8.85
CA ALA A 20 4.60 25.22 -9.10
C ALA A 20 4.20 24.45 -7.83
N CYS A 21 3.15 23.66 -7.90
CA CYS A 21 2.82 22.66 -6.90
C CYS A 21 3.92 21.57 -6.97
N ALA A 22 5.07 21.85 -6.32
CA ALA A 22 6.00 20.79 -5.95
C ALA A 22 5.30 19.98 -4.87
N GLY A 23 5.02 18.72 -5.15
CA GLY A 23 4.59 17.76 -4.14
C GLY A 23 5.55 17.85 -2.95
N GLY A 24 5.00 18.02 -1.74
CA GLY A 24 5.78 18.10 -0.52
C GLY A 24 6.61 16.82 -0.34
N PRO A 25 7.75 16.87 0.36
CA PRO A 25 8.57 15.70 0.60
C PRO A 25 7.79 14.72 1.50
N GLY A 26 7.33 13.59 0.93
CA GLY A 26 6.76 12.48 1.67
C GLY A 26 5.45 11.89 1.17
N GLY A 27 4.84 12.38 0.08
CA GLY A 27 3.64 11.76 -0.51
C GLY A 27 3.97 10.51 -1.35
N PRO A 28 2.94 9.68 -1.67
CA PRO A 28 3.12 8.50 -2.50
C PRO A 28 3.62 8.89 -3.90
N SER A 29 4.54 8.08 -4.41
CA SER A 29 5.04 8.21 -5.75
C SER A 29 4.11 7.45 -6.72
N LEU A 30 4.00 7.89 -7.97
CA LEU A 30 3.24 7.18 -8.99
C LEU A 30 3.69 5.73 -9.13
N THR A 31 5.01 5.52 -9.11
CA THR A 31 5.62 4.19 -9.20
C THR A 31 5.94 3.61 -7.84
N GLY A 32 5.81 2.28 -7.71
CA GLY A 32 6.10 1.57 -6.47
C GLY A 32 5.05 1.78 -5.35
N THR A 33 3.94 2.46 -5.65
CA THR A 33 2.77 2.55 -4.78
C THR A 33 1.71 1.59 -5.29
N VAL A 34 1.08 0.85 -4.39
CA VAL A 34 -0.15 0.13 -4.71
C VAL A 34 -1.31 1.12 -4.58
N TRP A 35 -2.01 1.32 -5.67
CA TRP A 35 -3.16 2.20 -5.77
C TRP A 35 -4.44 1.38 -5.73
N ILE A 36 -5.34 1.67 -4.79
CA ILE A 36 -6.63 0.98 -4.64
C ILE A 36 -7.72 1.89 -5.19
N LEU A 37 -8.54 1.39 -6.11
CA LEU A 37 -9.62 2.17 -6.71
C LEU A 37 -10.66 2.54 -5.66
N SER A 38 -10.93 3.84 -5.53
CA SER A 38 -11.97 4.41 -4.67
C SER A 38 -13.18 4.93 -5.48
N SER A 39 -12.97 5.29 -6.76
CA SER A 39 -14.06 5.71 -7.64
C SER A 39 -13.82 5.31 -9.10
N LEU A 40 -14.86 4.82 -9.76
CA LEU A 40 -14.98 4.55 -11.19
C LEU A 40 -16.11 5.40 -11.74
N ASP A 41 -15.82 6.35 -12.62
CA ASP A 41 -16.80 7.28 -13.20
C ASP A 41 -17.69 8.00 -12.15
N GLY A 42 -17.10 8.33 -10.98
CA GLY A 42 -17.79 8.97 -9.87
C GLY A 42 -18.51 8.03 -8.90
N GLU A 43 -18.56 6.74 -9.17
CA GLU A 43 -19.21 5.73 -8.33
C GLU A 43 -18.19 4.89 -7.57
N ALA A 44 -18.51 4.48 -6.35
CA ALA A 44 -17.66 3.57 -5.58
C ALA A 44 -17.65 2.17 -6.22
N PRO A 45 -16.50 1.46 -6.18
CA PRO A 45 -16.45 0.05 -6.59
C PRO A 45 -17.44 -0.82 -5.82
N MET A 46 -17.89 -1.91 -6.44
CA MET A 46 -18.82 -2.86 -5.82
C MET A 46 -18.24 -3.44 -4.53
N THR A 47 -19.06 -3.49 -3.49
CA THR A 47 -18.70 -4.14 -2.22
C THR A 47 -18.25 -5.58 -2.45
N GLY A 48 -17.12 -5.95 -1.83
CA GLY A 48 -16.52 -7.30 -1.97
C GLY A 48 -15.62 -7.45 -3.21
N THR A 49 -15.39 -6.37 -3.99
CA THR A 49 -14.37 -6.35 -5.03
C THR A 49 -13.25 -5.40 -4.64
N THR A 50 -12.01 -5.75 -5.01
CA THR A 50 -10.85 -4.87 -4.89
C THR A 50 -10.24 -4.69 -6.28
N ILE A 51 -10.07 -3.45 -6.70
CA ILE A 51 -9.41 -3.08 -7.95
C ILE A 51 -8.15 -2.32 -7.59
N THR A 52 -7.00 -2.76 -8.13
CA THR A 52 -5.69 -2.16 -7.84
C THR A 52 -4.96 -1.76 -9.10
N ALA A 53 -4.03 -0.83 -8.97
CA ALA A 53 -3.08 -0.46 -9.99
C ALA A 53 -1.68 -0.32 -9.37
N GLU A 54 -0.68 -0.95 -9.97
CA GLU A 54 0.72 -0.81 -9.61
C GLU A 54 1.51 -0.43 -10.86
N LEU A 55 2.29 0.63 -10.75
CA LEU A 55 3.12 1.13 -11.84
C LEU A 55 4.59 0.93 -11.47
N ASP A 56 5.38 0.35 -12.38
CA ASP A 56 6.82 0.19 -12.16
C ASP A 56 7.64 1.21 -12.98
N THR A 57 8.90 1.36 -12.63
CA THR A 57 9.83 2.30 -13.30
C THR A 57 10.22 1.84 -14.72
N ARG A 58 9.82 0.65 -15.16
CA ARG A 58 10.09 0.10 -16.50
C ARG A 58 8.95 0.37 -17.47
N GLY A 59 7.86 1.03 -17.00
CA GLY A 59 6.68 1.34 -17.81
C GLY A 59 5.63 0.22 -17.82
N ASN A 60 5.65 -0.70 -16.84
CA ASN A 60 4.60 -1.70 -16.68
C ASN A 60 3.56 -1.21 -15.67
N LEU A 61 2.31 -1.41 -16.01
CA LEU A 61 1.15 -1.24 -15.16
C LEU A 61 0.48 -2.61 -14.99
N GLY A 62 0.11 -2.95 -13.77
CA GLY A 62 -0.60 -4.20 -13.47
C GLY A 62 -1.44 -4.10 -12.22
N GLY A 63 -2.27 -5.12 -11.98
CA GLY A 63 -3.11 -5.20 -10.79
C GLY A 63 -4.25 -6.18 -10.94
N THR A 64 -5.27 -6.02 -10.10
CA THR A 64 -6.54 -6.74 -10.20
C THR A 64 -7.65 -5.80 -10.66
N SER A 65 -8.51 -6.30 -11.54
CA SER A 65 -9.68 -5.57 -12.08
C SER A 65 -10.99 -5.92 -11.35
N GLY A 66 -10.89 -6.60 -10.20
CA GLY A 66 -12.01 -7.05 -9.38
C GLY A 66 -12.34 -8.53 -9.54
N CYS A 67 -12.17 -9.11 -10.73
CA CYS A 67 -12.28 -10.54 -11.01
C CYS A 67 -10.94 -11.09 -11.51
N ASN A 68 -10.35 -10.42 -12.48
CA ASN A 68 -9.14 -10.86 -13.16
C ASN A 68 -7.93 -10.01 -12.81
N SER A 69 -6.74 -10.60 -12.96
CA SER A 69 -5.51 -9.82 -13.01
C SER A 69 -5.35 -9.21 -14.40
N TYR A 70 -4.80 -8.00 -14.48
CA TYR A 70 -4.53 -7.33 -15.76
C TYR A 70 -3.12 -6.75 -15.79
N GLY A 71 -2.63 -6.46 -16.99
CA GLY A 71 -1.37 -5.77 -17.23
C GLY A 71 -1.43 -4.96 -18.52
N ALA A 72 -0.66 -3.86 -18.56
CA ALA A 72 -0.48 -2.98 -19.71
C ALA A 72 0.91 -2.35 -19.68
N GLN A 73 1.30 -1.72 -20.80
CA GLN A 73 2.41 -0.78 -20.82
C GLN A 73 1.86 0.63 -20.63
N TYR A 74 2.59 1.48 -19.92
CA TYR A 74 2.23 2.89 -19.80
C TYR A 74 3.43 3.80 -20.11
N GLN A 75 3.13 5.03 -20.47
CA GLN A 75 4.12 6.08 -20.67
C GLN A 75 3.62 7.36 -19.99
N VAL A 76 4.53 8.09 -19.36
CA VAL A 76 4.25 9.39 -18.74
C VAL A 76 5.22 10.45 -19.24
N SER A 77 4.71 11.67 -19.40
CA SER A 77 5.48 12.87 -19.66
C SER A 77 4.79 14.04 -18.96
N ASP A 78 5.44 14.61 -17.96
CA ASP A 78 4.84 15.60 -17.05
C ASP A 78 3.55 15.07 -16.40
N SER A 79 2.40 15.68 -16.66
CA SER A 79 1.07 15.21 -16.20
C SER A 79 0.34 14.35 -17.23
N SER A 80 0.90 14.17 -18.43
CA SER A 80 0.29 13.32 -19.46
C SER A 80 0.60 11.84 -19.18
N MET A 81 -0.39 10.99 -19.40
CA MET A 81 -0.26 9.53 -19.28
C MET A 81 -0.93 8.86 -20.48
N THR A 82 -0.29 7.85 -21.02
CA THR A 82 -0.88 6.99 -22.04
C THR A 82 -0.75 5.54 -21.58
N ILE A 83 -1.85 4.81 -21.62
CA ILE A 83 -1.91 3.40 -21.25
C ILE A 83 -2.24 2.58 -22.49
N GLY A 84 -1.39 1.61 -22.78
CA GLY A 84 -1.54 0.71 -23.92
C GLY A 84 -2.63 -0.34 -23.71
N PRO A 85 -2.85 -1.23 -24.69
CA PRO A 85 -3.83 -2.29 -24.59
C PRO A 85 -3.58 -3.16 -23.37
N THR A 86 -4.66 -3.47 -22.64
CA THR A 86 -4.63 -4.36 -21.48
C THR A 86 -4.67 -5.82 -21.89
N SER A 87 -3.98 -6.67 -21.14
CA SER A 87 -4.07 -8.14 -21.21
C SER A 87 -4.31 -8.67 -19.79
N GLY A 88 -4.91 -9.84 -19.66
CA GLY A 88 -5.20 -10.36 -18.32
C GLY A 88 -5.69 -11.81 -18.34
N THR A 89 -6.03 -12.31 -17.15
CA THR A 89 -6.68 -13.61 -16.99
C THR A 89 -8.14 -13.54 -17.47
N LEU A 90 -8.76 -14.69 -17.67
CA LEU A 90 -10.13 -14.81 -18.18
C LEU A 90 -10.96 -15.73 -17.26
N MET A 91 -11.02 -15.39 -15.99
CA MET A 91 -11.90 -16.07 -15.05
C MET A 91 -13.33 -15.56 -15.22
N ALA A 92 -14.31 -16.44 -15.00
CA ALA A 92 -15.72 -16.08 -14.97
C ALA A 92 -16.15 -15.76 -13.53
N CYS A 93 -16.60 -14.55 -13.30
CA CYS A 93 -17.19 -14.09 -12.04
C CYS A 93 -18.67 -13.74 -12.21
N ALA A 94 -19.31 -13.26 -11.16
CA ALA A 94 -20.68 -12.75 -11.25
C ALA A 94 -20.80 -11.65 -12.32
N GLN A 95 -21.92 -11.63 -13.06
CA GLN A 95 -22.11 -10.70 -14.19
C GLN A 95 -21.84 -9.23 -13.84
N ALA A 96 -22.27 -8.80 -12.65
CA ALA A 96 -22.06 -7.42 -12.21
C ALA A 96 -20.56 -7.09 -12.03
N VAL A 97 -19.75 -8.02 -11.48
CA VAL A 97 -18.31 -7.87 -11.34
C VAL A 97 -17.62 -7.80 -12.70
N MET A 98 -18.04 -8.65 -13.66
CA MET A 98 -17.53 -8.62 -15.04
C MET A 98 -17.88 -7.30 -15.76
N SER A 99 -19.07 -6.74 -15.48
CA SER A 99 -19.46 -5.44 -16.03
C SER A 99 -18.61 -4.30 -15.45
N GLN A 100 -18.35 -4.31 -14.14
CA GLN A 100 -17.43 -3.35 -13.49
C GLN A 100 -16.01 -3.48 -14.05
N GLU A 101 -15.48 -4.68 -14.20
CA GLU A 101 -14.16 -4.93 -14.80
C GLU A 101 -14.09 -4.34 -16.21
N THR A 102 -15.09 -4.57 -17.05
CA THR A 102 -15.16 -4.02 -18.40
C THR A 102 -15.13 -2.48 -18.39
N ALA A 103 -15.92 -1.86 -17.53
CA ALA A 103 -15.95 -0.39 -17.37
C ALA A 103 -14.59 0.14 -16.88
N PHE A 104 -14.01 -0.51 -15.88
CA PHE A 104 -12.69 -0.14 -15.35
C PHE A 104 -11.60 -0.20 -16.44
N LEU A 105 -11.48 -1.30 -17.17
CA LEU A 105 -10.46 -1.44 -18.20
C LEU A 105 -10.68 -0.46 -19.37
N ALA A 106 -11.94 -0.12 -19.69
CA ALA A 106 -12.25 0.90 -20.68
C ALA A 106 -11.83 2.32 -20.19
N ALA A 107 -12.14 2.66 -18.95
CA ALA A 107 -11.73 3.94 -18.34
C ALA A 107 -10.19 4.05 -18.25
N LEU A 108 -9.52 2.95 -17.88
CA LEU A 108 -8.06 2.87 -17.83
C LEU A 108 -7.43 3.13 -19.20
N GLY A 109 -7.96 2.50 -20.25
CA GLY A 109 -7.49 2.70 -21.64
C GLY A 109 -7.81 4.07 -22.23
N ALA A 110 -8.78 4.81 -21.66
CA ALA A 110 -9.13 6.17 -22.09
C ALA A 110 -8.27 7.26 -21.39
N THR A 111 -7.41 6.88 -20.45
CA THR A 111 -6.57 7.81 -19.68
C THR A 111 -5.63 8.59 -20.59
N THR A 112 -5.59 9.92 -20.41
CA THR A 112 -4.68 10.84 -21.11
C THR A 112 -3.86 11.72 -20.17
N SER A 113 -4.31 11.89 -18.92
CA SER A 113 -3.60 12.64 -17.88
C SER A 113 -3.78 12.01 -16.50
N TYR A 114 -2.88 12.37 -15.59
CA TYR A 114 -2.94 11.98 -14.19
C TYR A 114 -2.53 13.12 -13.27
N ALA A 115 -3.03 13.07 -12.05
CA ALA A 115 -2.59 13.94 -10.96
C ALA A 115 -2.50 13.14 -9.65
N ILE A 116 -1.52 13.50 -8.80
CA ILE A 116 -1.41 12.98 -7.44
C ILE A 116 -1.56 14.15 -6.48
N SER A 117 -2.50 14.03 -5.55
CA SER A 117 -2.76 15.04 -4.51
C SER A 117 -2.97 14.35 -3.16
N GLY A 118 -2.05 14.55 -2.20
CA GLY A 118 -2.04 13.74 -0.99
C GLY A 118 -1.86 12.27 -1.33
N ASP A 119 -2.70 11.42 -0.76
CA ASP A 119 -2.70 9.96 -1.01
C ASP A 119 -3.61 9.54 -2.17
N GLN A 120 -4.08 10.50 -2.99
CA GLN A 120 -5.01 10.23 -4.07
C GLN A 120 -4.33 10.36 -5.44
N LEU A 121 -4.53 9.36 -6.31
CA LEU A 121 -4.20 9.37 -7.73
C LEU A 121 -5.48 9.50 -8.54
N THR A 122 -5.55 10.52 -9.38
CA THR A 122 -6.66 10.78 -10.30
C THR A 122 -6.22 10.52 -11.72
N LEU A 123 -7.02 9.78 -12.51
CA LEU A 123 -6.81 9.59 -13.95
C LEU A 123 -7.98 10.22 -14.72
N GLU A 124 -7.63 11.00 -15.74
CA GLU A 124 -8.58 11.77 -16.56
C GLU A 124 -8.51 11.36 -18.02
N ASP A 125 -9.61 11.47 -18.73
CA ASP A 125 -9.69 11.24 -20.16
C ASP A 125 -9.36 12.51 -20.98
N SER A 126 -9.44 12.41 -22.32
CA SER A 126 -9.14 13.51 -23.23
C SER A 126 -10.09 14.71 -23.14
N SER A 127 -11.24 14.57 -22.49
CA SER A 127 -12.17 15.67 -22.23
C SER A 127 -11.85 16.41 -20.92
N GLY A 128 -10.91 15.87 -20.13
CA GLY A 128 -10.59 16.32 -18.79
C GLY A 128 -11.55 15.80 -17.72
N ASP A 129 -12.37 14.81 -18.06
CA ASP A 129 -13.27 14.18 -17.10
C ASP A 129 -12.51 13.16 -16.27
N THR A 130 -12.67 13.23 -14.94
CA THR A 130 -12.14 12.24 -14.00
C THR A 130 -12.86 10.91 -14.19
N ARG A 131 -12.11 9.88 -14.61
CA ARG A 131 -12.65 8.55 -14.85
C ARG A 131 -12.33 7.58 -13.72
N LEU A 132 -11.14 7.68 -13.16
CA LEU A 132 -10.66 6.80 -12.10
C LEU A 132 -10.03 7.63 -10.98
N VAL A 133 -10.40 7.30 -9.75
CA VAL A 133 -9.75 7.82 -8.56
C VAL A 133 -9.27 6.64 -7.73
N PHE A 134 -8.01 6.69 -7.35
CA PHE A 134 -7.38 5.69 -6.50
C PHE A 134 -6.88 6.35 -5.22
N GLU A 135 -6.85 5.58 -4.15
CA GLU A 135 -6.17 5.91 -2.91
C GLU A 135 -4.86 5.11 -2.83
N ALA A 136 -3.79 5.75 -2.40
CA ALA A 136 -2.57 5.01 -2.10
C ALA A 136 -2.85 4.01 -0.98
N GLN A 137 -2.49 2.75 -1.21
CA GLN A 137 -2.53 1.79 -0.12
C GLN A 137 -1.63 2.31 1.01
N SER A 138 -2.20 2.44 2.20
CA SER A 138 -1.42 2.89 3.35
C SER A 138 -0.21 1.98 3.54
N ARG A 139 0.98 2.55 3.41
CA ARG A 139 2.25 1.88 3.77
C ARG A 139 2.60 2.09 5.23
N ALA A 140 1.73 2.78 5.97
CA ALA A 140 1.90 2.89 7.40
C ALA A 140 1.64 1.53 8.04
N LEU A 141 2.65 0.98 8.69
CA LEU A 141 2.48 -0.20 9.50
C LEU A 141 1.52 0.08 10.67
N SER A 142 1.53 1.31 11.18
CA SER A 142 0.57 1.79 12.19
C SER A 142 -0.86 1.81 11.65
N GLY A 143 -1.80 1.27 12.39
CA GLY A 143 -3.21 1.14 11.99
C GLY A 143 -3.49 -0.05 11.06
N SER A 144 -2.56 -0.99 10.90
CA SER A 144 -2.70 -2.11 9.98
C SER A 144 -2.77 -3.47 10.68
N SER A 145 -3.47 -4.44 10.04
CA SER A 145 -3.67 -5.79 10.54
C SER A 145 -3.12 -6.83 9.58
N TRP A 146 -2.45 -7.83 10.12
CA TRP A 146 -1.67 -8.81 9.37
C TRP A 146 -1.91 -10.22 9.84
N THR A 147 -1.80 -11.17 8.91
CA THR A 147 -1.74 -12.62 9.19
C THR A 147 -0.32 -13.11 8.90
N VAL A 148 0.26 -13.83 9.83
CA VAL A 148 1.61 -14.39 9.69
C VAL A 148 1.58 -15.58 8.73
N LEU A 149 2.50 -15.60 7.78
CA LEU A 149 2.71 -16.70 6.85
C LEU A 149 3.84 -17.62 7.30
N SER A 150 4.96 -17.01 7.75
CA SER A 150 6.13 -17.76 8.20
C SER A 150 6.95 -16.97 9.22
N TYR A 151 7.75 -17.67 9.99
CA TYR A 151 8.60 -17.10 11.03
C TYR A 151 9.92 -17.90 11.14
N ASN A 152 10.96 -17.21 11.63
CA ASN A 152 12.25 -17.84 11.91
C ASN A 152 12.17 -18.64 13.22
N THR A 153 12.55 -19.90 13.17
CA THR A 153 12.51 -20.80 14.34
C THR A 153 13.66 -20.58 15.34
N GLY A 154 14.60 -19.69 15.03
CA GLY A 154 15.84 -19.51 15.79
C GLY A 154 16.90 -20.59 15.52
N GLN A 155 16.59 -21.60 14.72
CA GLN A 155 17.48 -22.73 14.39
C GLN A 155 17.99 -22.66 12.93
N ARG A 156 18.15 -21.46 12.38
CA ARG A 156 18.51 -21.21 10.98
C ARG A 156 17.48 -21.79 9.97
N ALA A 157 16.24 -21.87 10.38
CA ALA A 157 15.13 -22.37 9.57
C ALA A 157 13.95 -21.41 9.66
N VAL A 158 13.17 -21.36 8.59
CA VAL A 158 11.89 -20.65 8.52
C VAL A 158 10.80 -21.72 8.49
N ALA A 159 9.81 -21.60 9.36
CA ALA A 159 8.64 -22.45 9.41
C ALA A 159 7.40 -21.67 8.95
N SER A 160 6.50 -22.33 8.24
CA SER A 160 5.14 -21.83 7.99
C SER A 160 4.27 -22.07 9.23
N THR A 161 3.18 -21.30 9.36
CA THR A 161 2.18 -21.53 10.39
C THR A 161 1.56 -22.92 10.30
N ILE A 162 1.31 -23.57 11.43
CA ILE A 162 0.71 -24.90 11.49
C ILE A 162 -0.73 -24.84 10.97
N ASN A 163 -1.12 -25.80 10.14
CA ASN A 163 -2.48 -25.91 9.65
C ASN A 163 -3.48 -25.97 10.81
N GLY A 164 -4.53 -25.16 10.75
CA GLY A 164 -5.53 -25.04 11.80
C GLY A 164 -5.21 -23.97 12.86
N THR A 165 -4.03 -23.32 12.79
CA THR A 165 -3.72 -22.13 13.59
C THR A 165 -3.80 -20.87 12.74
N LYS A 166 -4.09 -19.74 13.38
CA LYS A 166 -3.99 -18.41 12.78
C LYS A 166 -3.15 -17.53 13.70
N ILE A 167 -2.02 -17.05 13.21
CA ILE A 167 -1.21 -16.07 13.92
C ILE A 167 -1.49 -14.70 13.29
N THR A 168 -1.82 -13.71 14.15
CA THR A 168 -2.14 -12.34 13.70
C THR A 168 -1.24 -11.32 14.35
N ALA A 169 -1.12 -10.16 13.72
CA ALA A 169 -0.40 -9.00 14.22
C ALA A 169 -1.15 -7.72 13.85
N ASP A 170 -1.62 -6.99 14.84
CA ASP A 170 -2.35 -5.73 14.71
C ASP A 170 -1.47 -4.60 15.26
N PHE A 171 -1.03 -3.71 14.37
CA PHE A 171 -0.17 -2.57 14.72
C PHE A 171 -1.04 -1.35 15.02
N GLY A 172 -1.34 -1.10 16.28
CA GLY A 172 -2.15 0.04 16.71
C GLY A 172 -1.46 1.40 16.50
N GLU A 173 -2.24 2.45 16.30
CA GLU A 173 -1.75 3.83 16.19
C GLU A 173 -1.10 4.31 17.51
N ASP A 174 -1.44 3.69 18.62
CA ASP A 174 -0.88 3.91 19.96
C ASP A 174 0.49 3.24 20.16
N ARG A 175 1.07 2.66 19.09
CA ARG A 175 2.34 1.91 19.10
C ARG A 175 2.28 0.64 19.94
N GLN A 176 1.11 0.05 20.07
CA GLN A 176 0.91 -1.28 20.60
C GLN A 176 0.76 -2.28 19.46
N LEU A 177 1.47 -3.39 19.55
CA LEU A 177 1.33 -4.56 18.72
C LEU A 177 0.55 -5.59 19.50
N THR A 178 -0.58 -6.01 18.98
CA THR A 178 -1.43 -7.05 19.55
C THR A 178 -1.71 -8.15 18.54
N GLY A 179 -2.17 -9.30 19.00
CA GLY A 179 -2.55 -10.37 18.09
C GLY A 179 -2.69 -11.71 18.81
N ASN A 180 -2.92 -12.75 18.00
CA ASN A 180 -2.95 -14.13 18.45
C ASN A 180 -1.69 -14.86 17.96
N ALA A 181 -1.02 -15.61 18.83
CA ALA A 181 0.21 -16.33 18.52
C ALA A 181 -0.02 -17.80 18.11
N GLY A 182 -1.29 -18.18 17.90
CA GLY A 182 -1.71 -19.55 17.56
C GLY A 182 -2.54 -20.20 18.67
N CYS A 183 -2.22 -19.95 19.93
CA CYS A 183 -2.97 -20.36 21.11
C CYS A 183 -3.32 -19.15 21.97
N ASN A 184 -2.34 -18.32 22.29
CA ASN A 184 -2.48 -17.21 23.21
C ASN A 184 -2.55 -15.87 22.48
N GLU A 185 -3.28 -14.93 23.07
CA GLU A 185 -3.19 -13.52 22.70
C GLU A 185 -1.91 -12.94 23.26
N TYR A 186 -1.27 -12.07 22.46
CA TYR A 186 -0.05 -11.38 22.87
C TYR A 186 -0.15 -9.88 22.66
N PHE A 187 0.70 -9.12 23.35
CA PHE A 187 0.87 -7.70 23.20
C PHE A 187 2.33 -7.31 23.45
N ALA A 188 2.79 -6.32 22.69
CA ALA A 188 4.12 -5.74 22.80
C ALA A 188 4.06 -4.25 22.40
N SER A 189 5.02 -3.46 22.86
CA SER A 189 5.21 -2.13 22.25
C SER A 189 6.02 -2.27 20.97
N TYR A 190 5.85 -1.34 20.02
CA TYR A 190 6.72 -1.23 18.87
C TYR A 190 7.12 0.21 18.59
N GLN A 191 8.27 0.41 17.93
CA GLN A 191 8.75 1.70 17.47
C GLN A 191 9.22 1.58 16.03
N ILE A 192 8.94 2.60 15.22
CA ILE A 192 9.32 2.69 13.81
C ILE A 192 10.12 3.96 13.60
N SER A 193 11.19 3.86 12.82
CA SER A 193 11.99 4.99 12.34
C SER A 193 12.49 4.67 10.92
N ALA A 194 11.92 5.34 9.91
CA ALA A 194 12.11 5.00 8.50
C ALA A 194 11.73 3.53 8.23
N ASP A 195 12.67 2.71 7.78
CA ASP A 195 12.54 1.27 7.53
C ASP A 195 12.93 0.38 8.73
N SER A 196 13.33 1.01 9.83
CA SER A 196 13.71 0.29 11.05
C SER A 196 12.50 0.06 11.96
N ILE A 197 12.44 -1.11 12.57
CA ILE A 197 11.44 -1.48 13.56
C ILE A 197 12.12 -2.07 14.80
N THR A 198 11.60 -1.73 15.97
CA THR A 198 11.97 -2.38 17.23
C THR A 198 10.71 -2.83 17.93
N ILE A 199 10.64 -4.10 18.30
CA ILE A 199 9.52 -4.70 19.03
C ILE A 199 10.00 -5.02 20.45
N GLY A 200 9.27 -4.50 21.44
CA GLY A 200 9.53 -4.78 22.84
C GLY A 200 9.23 -6.25 23.20
N ALA A 201 9.64 -6.68 24.37
CA ALA A 201 9.38 -8.04 24.82
C ALA A 201 7.86 -8.33 24.84
N PRO A 202 7.37 -9.32 24.06
CA PRO A 202 5.95 -9.67 24.07
C PRO A 202 5.54 -10.28 25.40
N SER A 203 4.36 -9.91 25.86
CA SER A 203 3.63 -10.58 26.94
C SER A 203 2.47 -11.33 26.33
N ALA A 204 2.16 -12.52 26.83
CA ALA A 204 1.06 -13.34 26.33
C ALA A 204 0.20 -13.90 27.47
N THR A 205 -1.04 -14.25 27.16
CA THR A 205 -1.87 -15.07 28.04
C THR A 205 -1.20 -16.44 28.23
N ARG A 206 -1.68 -17.23 29.18
CA ARG A 206 -1.02 -18.50 29.57
C ARG A 206 -2.00 -19.67 29.48
N MET A 207 -2.72 -19.78 28.38
CA MET A 207 -3.47 -20.98 28.06
C MET A 207 -2.54 -22.07 27.56
N PHE A 208 -2.89 -23.33 27.83
CA PHE A 208 -2.21 -24.46 27.21
C PHE A 208 -3.14 -25.08 26.16
N CYS A 209 -2.72 -25.09 24.93
CA CYS A 209 -3.40 -25.74 23.81
C CYS A 209 -2.68 -27.03 23.46
N SER A 210 -3.38 -28.16 23.50
CA SER A 210 -2.84 -29.47 23.11
C SER A 210 -2.94 -29.71 21.61
N GLU A 211 -3.83 -28.98 20.92
CA GLU A 211 -4.11 -29.14 19.51
C GLU A 211 -4.07 -27.77 18.78
N PRO A 212 -3.57 -27.72 17.55
CA PRO A 212 -2.83 -28.80 16.88
C PRO A 212 -1.48 -29.05 17.53
N GLU A 213 -0.93 -30.28 17.35
CA GLU A 213 0.38 -30.63 17.87
C GLU A 213 1.47 -29.61 17.46
N GLY A 214 2.28 -29.17 18.43
CA GLY A 214 3.35 -28.20 18.22
C GLY A 214 2.92 -26.73 18.31
N VAL A 215 1.63 -26.42 18.58
CA VAL A 215 1.14 -25.04 18.64
C VAL A 215 1.84 -24.20 19.71
N MET A 216 2.19 -24.80 20.86
CA MET A 216 2.91 -24.09 21.93
C MET A 216 4.36 -23.77 21.55
N ASP A 217 5.02 -24.66 20.80
CA ASP A 217 6.36 -24.43 20.28
C ASP A 217 6.33 -23.36 19.17
N GLN A 218 5.32 -23.40 18.29
CA GLN A 218 5.06 -22.37 17.29
C GLN A 218 4.92 -20.99 17.94
N GLU A 219 4.09 -20.86 18.96
CA GLU A 219 3.89 -19.62 19.70
C GLU A 219 5.22 -19.08 20.26
N ALA A 220 5.98 -19.93 20.96
CA ALA A 220 7.25 -19.53 21.55
C ALA A 220 8.26 -19.08 20.48
N GLN A 221 8.35 -19.78 19.37
CA GLN A 221 9.25 -19.44 18.26
C GLN A 221 8.82 -18.15 17.56
N TYR A 222 7.53 -17.98 17.27
CA TYR A 222 7.01 -16.75 16.66
C TYR A 222 7.28 -15.51 17.53
N LEU A 223 6.93 -15.58 18.83
CA LEU A 223 7.15 -14.47 19.76
C LEU A 223 8.65 -14.13 19.91
N ALA A 224 9.52 -15.14 19.86
CA ALA A 224 10.96 -14.92 19.84
C ALA A 224 11.40 -14.27 18.52
N ALA A 225 10.89 -14.72 17.38
CA ALA A 225 11.22 -14.15 16.06
C ALA A 225 10.81 -12.68 15.95
N LEU A 226 9.66 -12.29 16.49
CA LEU A 226 9.22 -10.88 16.53
C LEU A 226 10.26 -9.96 17.20
N GLN A 227 10.89 -10.40 18.28
CA GLN A 227 11.87 -9.60 19.01
C GLN A 227 13.19 -9.42 18.24
N THR A 228 13.45 -10.26 17.23
CA THR A 228 14.65 -10.15 16.40
C THR A 228 14.50 -9.17 15.25
N ALA A 229 13.28 -8.65 15.01
CA ALA A 229 13.02 -7.70 13.94
C ALA A 229 13.82 -6.40 14.15
N ALA A 230 14.54 -5.99 13.12
CA ALA A 230 15.33 -4.77 13.10
C ALA A 230 14.95 -3.85 11.94
N THR A 231 14.53 -4.43 10.82
CA THR A 231 14.01 -3.70 9.66
C THR A 231 12.71 -4.32 9.17
N TYR A 232 11.92 -3.51 8.46
CA TYR A 232 10.71 -3.99 7.80
C TYR A 232 10.63 -3.45 6.37
N SER A 233 9.99 -4.23 5.50
CA SER A 233 9.58 -3.77 4.17
C SER A 233 8.10 -4.10 3.95
N LEU A 234 7.42 -3.20 3.25
CA LEU A 234 6.01 -3.29 2.92
C LEU A 234 5.88 -3.19 1.41
N GLU A 235 5.50 -4.29 0.76
CA GLU A 235 5.32 -4.38 -0.69
C GLU A 235 3.94 -4.95 -1.01
N GLY A 236 3.04 -4.09 -1.52
CA GLY A 236 1.66 -4.47 -1.73
C GLY A 236 1.00 -4.92 -0.42
N ASN A 237 0.47 -6.13 -0.41
CA ASN A 237 -0.14 -6.77 0.75
C ASN A 237 0.81 -7.68 1.55
N ALA A 238 2.11 -7.61 1.28
CA ALA A 238 3.16 -8.37 1.96
C ALA A 238 3.95 -7.45 2.90
N LEU A 239 4.14 -7.89 4.15
CA LEU A 239 5.02 -7.29 5.13
C LEU A 239 6.11 -8.30 5.50
N GLU A 240 7.34 -7.86 5.48
CA GLU A 240 8.48 -8.68 5.84
C GLU A 240 9.30 -8.01 6.93
N PHE A 241 9.64 -8.74 7.97
CA PHE A 241 10.58 -8.35 9.01
C PHE A 241 11.91 -9.08 8.81
N ARG A 242 13.00 -8.32 8.94
CA ARG A 242 14.35 -8.88 8.93
C ARG A 242 15.10 -8.54 10.22
N THR A 243 16.00 -9.43 10.58
CA THR A 243 16.95 -9.24 11.67
C THR A 243 18.04 -8.24 11.29
N ALA A 244 18.84 -7.80 12.25
CA ALA A 244 19.92 -6.82 12.02
C ALA A 244 21.02 -7.34 11.07
N ASP A 245 21.19 -8.66 10.94
CA ASP A 245 22.10 -9.31 10.00
C ASP A 245 21.45 -9.61 8.63
N GLY A 246 20.18 -9.17 8.42
CA GLY A 246 19.43 -9.28 7.18
C GLY A 246 18.72 -10.62 6.99
N ALA A 247 18.76 -11.54 7.97
CA ALA A 247 18.00 -12.79 7.89
C ALA A 247 16.49 -12.51 8.01
N LEU A 248 15.66 -13.39 7.44
CA LEU A 248 14.21 -13.31 7.62
C LEU A 248 13.85 -13.53 9.10
N ALA A 249 13.04 -12.65 9.66
CA ALA A 249 12.44 -12.82 10.97
C ALA A 249 11.00 -13.34 10.87
N VAL A 250 10.11 -12.58 10.22
CA VAL A 250 8.68 -12.95 10.04
C VAL A 250 8.18 -12.42 8.70
N THR A 251 7.32 -13.20 8.02
CA THR A 251 6.56 -12.73 6.86
C THR A 251 5.07 -12.72 7.16
N PHE A 252 4.39 -11.73 6.60
CA PHE A 252 2.98 -11.52 6.82
C PHE A 252 2.26 -11.22 5.50
N GLN A 253 0.97 -11.48 5.50
CA GLN A 253 0.05 -11.00 4.48
C GLN A 253 -0.99 -10.10 5.13
N GLN A 254 -1.34 -9.01 4.48
CA GLN A 254 -2.38 -8.11 4.99
C GLN A 254 -3.68 -8.87 5.20
N ALA A 255 -4.29 -8.69 6.36
CA ALA A 255 -5.59 -9.26 6.62
C ALA A 255 -6.63 -8.61 5.69
N ALA A 256 -7.52 -9.43 5.11
CA ALA A 256 -8.64 -8.88 4.37
C ALA A 256 -9.53 -8.06 5.33
N PRO A 257 -10.07 -6.91 4.89
CA PRO A 257 -10.95 -6.06 5.66
C PRO A 257 -12.25 -6.76 6.05
#